data_f20174f8adf91c94a72708f95176ea5a
#
_entry.id   f20174f8adf91c94a72708f95176ea5a
#
_cell.length_a   1.000
_cell.length_b   1.000
_cell.length_c   1.000
_cell.angle_alpha   90.00
_cell.angle_beta   90.00
_cell.angle_gamma   90.00
#
_symmetry.space_group_name_H-M   'P 1'
#
loop_
_entity.id
_entity.type
_entity.pdbx_description
1 polymer ?
#
loop_
_entity_poly.entity_id
_entity_poly.type
_entity_poly.pdbx_seq_one_letter_code
_entity_poly.pdbx_strand_id
1 'polypeptide(L)'
;KATRLAREAIDAGARFVAFGETFLGGYPLWLDEAPGAALWDHPGTKALHQIMLDNAIVPGDERLLPLQELCDESGACISIGAHERVRSSLCNNQLLFRPGLPPLDHRKLVPTHGERLIWMRGDGSTLGVHEAEWGRAGNLICWEHWMPLARAAMHNLGEAVHVAAWPTVREEYALASRHYAMEGRCFVLDAGLVQHRDDLFDGLERVGGSDAAKELIEASKGDVLNKGGSMIIAPDARVLAEAGEGEEILHAELDLMEIGQGLASLDTDGHYSRPDVFGLNVDTRAKDGVNWGGS
;
A
#
# COMPACT_ATOMS: atom_id res chain seq x y z
N LYS A 1 15.57 -7.25 3.05
CA LYS A 1 15.42 -6.61 1.73
C LYS A 1 14.89 -5.18 1.89
N ALA A 2 13.74 -4.96 2.54
CA ALA A 2 13.11 -3.65 2.68
C ALA A 2 14.08 -2.59 3.25
N THR A 3 14.66 -2.83 4.43
CA THR A 3 15.59 -1.89 5.10
C THR A 3 16.79 -1.56 4.23
N ARG A 4 17.34 -2.54 3.50
CA ARG A 4 18.48 -2.31 2.58
C ARG A 4 18.09 -1.39 1.43
N LEU A 5 16.95 -1.64 0.78
CA LEU A 5 16.48 -0.81 -0.34
C LEU A 5 16.09 0.60 0.13
N ALA A 6 15.45 0.72 1.30
CA ALA A 6 15.11 2.01 1.88
C ALA A 6 16.38 2.82 2.21
N ARG A 7 17.41 2.18 2.81
CA ARG A 7 18.69 2.82 3.10
C ARG A 7 19.38 3.30 1.83
N GLU A 8 19.41 2.46 0.79
CA GLU A 8 19.99 2.81 -0.52
C GLU A 8 19.32 4.06 -1.12
N ALA A 9 17.98 4.12 -1.09
CA ALA A 9 17.23 5.28 -1.56
C ALA A 9 17.52 6.54 -0.71
N ILE A 10 17.57 6.40 0.62
CA ILE A 10 17.84 7.51 1.54
C ILE A 10 19.28 8.01 1.40
N ASP A 11 20.25 7.11 1.26
CA ASP A 11 21.65 7.47 1.03
C ASP A 11 21.83 8.22 -0.31
N ALA A 12 20.95 7.96 -1.29
CA ALA A 12 20.86 8.71 -2.55
C ALA A 12 20.07 10.04 -2.43
N GLY A 13 19.60 10.40 -1.23
CA GLY A 13 18.95 11.68 -0.94
C GLY A 13 17.43 11.65 -0.84
N ALA A 14 16.80 10.48 -0.89
CA ALA A 14 15.35 10.38 -0.73
C ALA A 14 14.91 10.78 0.70
N ARG A 15 13.87 11.63 0.78
CA ARG A 15 13.22 12.03 2.02
C ARG A 15 11.90 11.28 2.25
N PHE A 16 11.39 10.64 1.22
CA PHE A 16 10.23 9.77 1.29
C PHE A 16 10.44 8.55 0.38
N VAL A 17 10.29 7.35 0.93
CA VAL A 17 10.43 6.08 0.22
C VAL A 17 9.11 5.34 0.24
N ALA A 18 8.66 4.84 -0.91
CA ALA A 18 7.43 4.07 -1.03
C ALA A 18 7.69 2.67 -1.59
N PHE A 19 7.04 1.69 -1.00
CA PHE A 19 6.98 0.31 -1.45
C PHE A 19 5.54 -0.07 -1.78
N GLY A 20 5.37 -1.03 -2.69
CA GLY A 20 4.07 -1.51 -3.12
C GLY A 20 3.28 -2.28 -2.06
N GLU A 21 2.06 -2.66 -2.44
CA GLU A 21 1.09 -3.39 -1.63
C GLU A 21 1.67 -4.71 -1.13
N THR A 22 1.58 -4.96 0.18
CA THR A 22 2.08 -6.18 0.84
C THR A 22 3.54 -6.57 0.52
N PHE A 23 4.42 -5.59 0.33
CA PHE A 23 5.85 -5.84 0.08
C PHE A 23 6.47 -6.75 1.14
N LEU A 24 6.06 -6.60 2.41
CA LEU A 24 6.42 -7.52 3.49
C LEU A 24 5.49 -8.74 3.46
N GLY A 25 6.00 -9.83 2.95
CA GLY A 25 5.30 -11.11 2.84
C GLY A 25 4.88 -11.48 1.41
N GLY A 26 4.83 -10.52 0.49
CA GLY A 26 4.45 -10.72 -0.91
C GLY A 26 2.93 -10.74 -1.13
N TYR A 27 2.51 -10.38 -2.33
CA TYR A 27 1.10 -10.43 -2.71
C TYR A 27 0.67 -11.89 -3.01
N PRO A 28 -0.50 -12.35 -2.54
CA PRO A 28 -0.93 -13.75 -2.66
C PRO A 28 -1.47 -14.07 -4.08
N LEU A 29 -0.65 -13.87 -5.12
CA LEU A 29 -1.01 -14.11 -6.52
C LEU A 29 -1.46 -15.54 -6.82
N TRP A 30 -1.04 -16.50 -6.02
CA TRP A 30 -1.51 -17.88 -6.13
C TRP A 30 -3.04 -18.01 -6.03
N LEU A 31 -3.74 -17.03 -5.43
CA LEU A 31 -5.21 -16.99 -5.42
C LEU A 31 -5.80 -16.82 -6.83
N ASP A 32 -5.18 -15.99 -7.65
CA ASP A 32 -5.68 -15.66 -8.99
C ASP A 32 -5.06 -16.55 -10.06
N GLU A 33 -3.80 -16.98 -9.85
CA GLU A 33 -3.01 -17.67 -10.87
C GLU A 33 -3.04 -19.20 -10.76
N ALA A 34 -3.21 -19.76 -9.53
CA ALA A 34 -3.24 -21.19 -9.34
C ALA A 34 -4.66 -21.77 -9.51
N PRO A 35 -4.88 -22.71 -10.44
CA PRO A 35 -6.19 -23.35 -10.62
C PRO A 35 -6.67 -24.02 -9.33
N GLY A 36 -7.89 -23.72 -8.90
CA GLY A 36 -8.50 -24.33 -7.73
C GLY A 36 -8.14 -23.69 -6.38
N ALA A 37 -7.25 -22.69 -6.32
CA ALA A 37 -6.87 -22.01 -5.09
C ALA A 37 -8.08 -21.47 -4.28
N ALA A 38 -9.12 -21.03 -4.97
CA ALA A 38 -10.35 -20.50 -4.34
C ALA A 38 -11.39 -21.59 -3.99
N LEU A 39 -11.10 -22.87 -4.26
CA LEU A 39 -12.03 -23.95 -3.92
C LEU A 39 -12.12 -24.13 -2.40
N TRP A 40 -13.32 -24.44 -1.94
CA TRP A 40 -13.57 -24.74 -0.54
C TRP A 40 -12.66 -25.89 -0.07
N ASP A 41 -12.01 -25.66 1.07
CA ASP A 41 -11.20 -26.67 1.75
C ASP A 41 -9.91 -27.10 1.01
N HIS A 42 -9.43 -26.31 0.04
CA HIS A 42 -8.20 -26.62 -0.69
C HIS A 42 -6.99 -26.67 0.25
N PRO A 43 -6.24 -27.79 0.31
CA PRO A 43 -5.18 -27.98 1.31
C PRO A 43 -4.01 -27.00 1.15
N GLY A 44 -3.61 -26.68 -0.08
CA GLY A 44 -2.55 -25.70 -0.36
C GLY A 44 -2.95 -24.29 0.07
N THR A 45 -4.20 -23.89 -0.18
CA THR A 45 -4.73 -22.58 0.24
C THR A 45 -4.73 -22.44 1.76
N LYS A 46 -5.18 -23.50 2.47
CA LYS A 46 -5.13 -23.51 3.94
C LYS A 46 -3.70 -23.41 4.48
N ALA A 47 -2.77 -24.13 3.87
CA ALA A 47 -1.37 -24.11 4.27
C ALA A 47 -0.74 -22.73 4.06
N LEU A 48 -0.95 -22.10 2.89
CA LEU A 48 -0.47 -20.74 2.63
C LEU A 48 -1.13 -19.69 3.52
N HIS A 49 -2.43 -19.81 3.75
CA HIS A 49 -3.13 -18.90 4.68
C HIS A 49 -2.56 -19.02 6.11
N GLN A 50 -2.25 -20.23 6.59
CA GLN A 50 -1.61 -20.42 7.91
C GLN A 50 -0.23 -19.74 7.95
N ILE A 51 0.58 -19.91 6.90
CA ILE A 51 1.89 -19.25 6.80
C ILE A 51 1.73 -17.71 6.83
N MET A 52 0.73 -17.16 6.14
CA MET A 52 0.45 -15.73 6.17
C MET A 52 0.05 -15.27 7.58
N LEU A 53 -0.80 -16.02 8.30
CA LEU A 53 -1.20 -15.71 9.69
C LEU A 53 0.00 -15.72 10.65
N ASP A 54 0.90 -16.70 10.51
CA ASP A 54 2.04 -16.87 11.41
C ASP A 54 3.13 -15.81 11.17
N ASN A 55 3.23 -15.31 9.93
CA ASN A 55 4.24 -14.32 9.53
C ASN A 55 3.70 -12.89 9.43
N ALA A 56 2.39 -12.69 9.55
CA ALA A 56 1.80 -11.36 9.57
C ALA A 56 2.35 -10.50 10.70
N ILE A 57 2.41 -9.21 10.49
CA ILE A 57 2.81 -8.25 11.52
C ILE A 57 1.67 -8.06 12.54
N VAL A 58 2.05 -7.58 13.72
CA VAL A 58 1.12 -7.11 14.76
C VAL A 58 1.55 -5.71 15.21
N PRO A 59 0.67 -4.91 15.84
CA PRO A 59 1.07 -3.63 16.41
C PRO A 59 2.26 -3.78 17.37
N GLY A 60 3.32 -2.99 17.14
CA GLY A 60 4.55 -3.04 17.95
C GLY A 60 5.50 -4.21 17.61
N ASP A 61 5.36 -4.81 16.44
CA ASP A 61 6.21 -5.91 15.98
C ASP A 61 7.68 -5.51 15.89
N GLU A 62 8.54 -6.19 16.68
CA GLU A 62 9.97 -5.89 16.74
C GLU A 62 10.69 -6.08 15.39
N ARG A 63 10.14 -6.91 14.49
CA ARG A 63 10.69 -7.10 13.14
C ARG A 63 10.67 -5.82 12.30
N LEU A 64 9.84 -4.84 12.68
CA LEU A 64 9.70 -3.55 12.00
C LEU A 64 10.65 -2.46 12.56
N LEU A 65 11.28 -2.70 13.73
CA LEU A 65 12.20 -1.74 14.36
C LEU A 65 13.29 -1.22 13.41
N PRO A 66 13.95 -2.04 12.57
CA PRO A 66 14.98 -1.52 11.66
C PRO A 66 14.49 -0.48 10.64
N LEU A 67 13.19 -0.48 10.29
CA LEU A 67 12.59 0.55 9.44
C LEU A 67 12.31 1.83 10.22
N GLN A 68 11.83 1.70 11.46
CA GLN A 68 11.63 2.86 12.34
C GLN A 68 12.95 3.54 12.69
N GLU A 69 13.96 2.76 13.08
CA GLU A 69 15.30 3.27 13.36
C GLU A 69 15.89 4.02 12.16
N LEU A 70 15.71 3.49 10.96
CA LEU A 70 16.15 4.16 9.73
C LEU A 70 15.46 5.51 9.51
N CYS A 71 14.15 5.60 9.79
CA CYS A 71 13.41 6.87 9.74
C CYS A 71 13.92 7.85 10.80
N ASP A 72 14.13 7.39 12.03
CA ASP A 72 14.58 8.21 13.15
C ASP A 72 16.00 8.77 12.92
N GLU A 73 16.90 7.97 12.35
CA GLU A 73 18.28 8.35 12.03
C GLU A 73 18.34 9.34 10.86
N SER A 74 17.53 9.14 9.81
CA SER A 74 17.64 9.89 8.55
C SER A 74 16.70 11.10 8.46
N GLY A 75 15.63 11.13 9.25
CA GLY A 75 14.54 12.08 9.10
C GLY A 75 13.61 11.81 7.91
N ALA A 76 13.81 10.69 7.19
CA ALA A 76 12.98 10.29 6.07
C ALA A 76 11.73 9.51 6.52
N CYS A 77 10.69 9.51 5.69
CA CYS A 77 9.51 8.68 5.86
C CYS A 77 9.58 7.44 4.95
N ILE A 78 9.01 6.32 5.40
CA ILE A 78 8.95 5.07 4.62
C ILE A 78 7.52 4.54 4.65
N SER A 79 6.90 4.39 3.46
CA SER A 79 5.61 3.72 3.30
C SER A 79 5.81 2.31 2.75
N ILE A 80 5.23 1.29 3.39
CA ILE A 80 5.44 -0.11 3.03
C ILE A 80 4.22 -0.98 3.33
N GLY A 81 3.82 -1.82 2.36
CA GLY A 81 2.72 -2.76 2.51
C GLY A 81 3.07 -4.01 3.30
N ALA A 82 2.13 -4.51 4.09
CA ALA A 82 2.28 -5.69 4.91
C ALA A 82 0.95 -6.44 5.11
N HIS A 83 1.04 -7.72 5.47
CA HIS A 83 -0.09 -8.44 6.07
C HIS A 83 -0.10 -8.15 7.57
N GLU A 84 -1.19 -7.62 8.08
CA GLU A 84 -1.39 -7.42 9.52
C GLU A 84 -2.35 -8.46 10.07
N ARG A 85 -1.99 -9.07 11.20
CA ARG A 85 -2.89 -9.95 11.94
C ARG A 85 -3.71 -9.15 12.94
N VAL A 86 -5.02 -9.16 12.73
CA VAL A 86 -5.99 -8.57 13.65
C VAL A 86 -6.84 -9.69 14.23
N ARG A 87 -6.57 -10.08 15.48
CA ARG A 87 -7.19 -11.24 16.13
C ARG A 87 -6.95 -12.54 15.33
N SER A 88 -8.01 -13.11 14.77
CA SER A 88 -7.97 -14.34 13.95
C SER A 88 -8.03 -14.07 12.44
N SER A 89 -7.97 -12.81 12.03
CA SER A 89 -8.07 -12.40 10.64
C SER A 89 -6.81 -11.69 10.17
N LEU A 90 -6.64 -11.60 8.86
CA LEU A 90 -5.62 -10.80 8.20
C LEU A 90 -6.22 -9.51 7.64
N CYS A 91 -5.47 -8.44 7.70
CA CYS A 91 -5.70 -7.20 6.96
C CYS A 91 -4.56 -6.98 5.96
N ASN A 92 -4.91 -6.38 4.83
CA ASN A 92 -3.96 -5.74 3.95
C ASN A 92 -3.70 -4.34 4.47
N ASN A 93 -2.48 -4.04 4.89
CA ASN A 93 -2.11 -2.82 5.60
C ASN A 93 -0.95 -2.12 4.90
N GLN A 94 -1.04 -0.80 4.75
CA GLN A 94 0.06 0.07 4.33
C GLN A 94 0.51 0.88 5.54
N LEU A 95 1.75 0.62 5.98
CA LEU A 95 2.38 1.32 7.09
C LEU A 95 3.14 2.55 6.58
N LEU A 96 3.01 3.67 7.27
CA LEU A 96 3.83 4.86 7.05
C LEU A 96 4.70 5.12 8.29
N PHE A 97 5.97 4.72 8.22
CA PHE A 97 6.98 5.01 9.23
C PHE A 97 7.37 6.49 9.17
N ARG A 98 7.54 7.10 10.35
CA ARG A 98 7.74 8.53 10.54
C ARG A 98 8.81 8.79 11.59
N PRO A 99 9.70 9.78 11.40
CA PRO A 99 10.74 10.09 12.39
C PRO A 99 10.14 10.44 13.74
N GLY A 100 10.62 9.79 14.81
CA GLY A 100 10.23 10.07 16.20
C GLY A 100 8.78 9.76 16.57
N LEU A 101 8.01 9.14 15.69
CA LEU A 101 6.59 8.83 15.89
C LEU A 101 6.28 7.37 15.52
N PRO A 102 5.30 6.74 16.17
CA PRO A 102 4.86 5.41 15.74
C PRO A 102 4.32 5.45 14.30
N PRO A 103 4.46 4.37 13.52
CA PRO A 103 3.93 4.35 12.17
C PRO A 103 2.42 4.58 12.15
N LEU A 104 1.94 5.27 11.11
CA LEU A 104 0.52 5.26 10.77
C LEU A 104 0.23 3.98 9.99
N ASP A 105 -0.91 3.38 10.28
CA ASP A 105 -1.44 2.25 9.53
C ASP A 105 -2.66 2.67 8.71
N HIS A 106 -2.78 2.10 7.52
CA HIS A 106 -4.00 2.15 6.73
C HIS A 106 -4.38 0.75 6.30
N ARG A 107 -5.50 0.25 6.83
CA ARG A 107 -6.07 -1.05 6.47
C ARG A 107 -7.00 -0.89 5.27
N LYS A 108 -6.72 -1.63 4.22
CA LYS A 108 -7.51 -1.61 2.97
C LYS A 108 -9.01 -1.72 3.26
N LEU A 109 -9.78 -0.70 2.87
CA LEU A 109 -11.21 -0.61 3.16
C LEU A 109 -12.00 -1.77 2.55
N VAL A 110 -11.62 -2.17 1.33
CA VAL A 110 -12.32 -3.23 0.59
C VAL A 110 -11.31 -4.12 -0.13
N PRO A 111 -11.09 -5.36 0.31
CA PRO A 111 -10.36 -6.36 -0.47
C PRO A 111 -11.05 -6.61 -1.81
N THR A 112 -10.26 -6.72 -2.87
CA THR A 112 -10.73 -6.84 -4.24
C THR A 112 -10.84 -8.31 -4.64
N HIS A 113 -11.93 -8.72 -5.31
CA HIS A 113 -12.13 -10.03 -5.92
C HIS A 113 -11.65 -11.20 -5.02
N GLY A 114 -10.62 -11.96 -5.41
CA GLY A 114 -10.07 -13.10 -4.69
C GLY A 114 -9.46 -12.74 -3.32
N GLU A 115 -8.99 -11.51 -3.13
CA GLU A 115 -8.46 -11.02 -1.86
C GLU A 115 -9.42 -11.19 -0.68
N ARG A 116 -10.74 -11.20 -0.96
CA ARG A 116 -11.80 -11.41 0.06
C ARG A 116 -11.73 -12.76 0.77
N LEU A 117 -11.00 -13.72 0.21
CA LEU A 117 -10.74 -15.02 0.83
C LEU A 117 -9.66 -14.97 1.90
N ILE A 118 -8.81 -13.93 1.87
CA ILE A 118 -7.66 -13.76 2.75
C ILE A 118 -7.89 -12.62 3.73
N TRP A 119 -8.24 -11.43 3.25
CA TRP A 119 -8.27 -10.22 4.04
C TRP A 119 -9.68 -9.79 4.44
N MET A 120 -9.78 -9.36 5.68
CA MET A 120 -10.97 -8.65 6.17
C MET A 120 -10.97 -7.20 5.64
N ARG A 121 -12.13 -6.56 5.73
CA ARG A 121 -12.28 -5.13 5.43
C ARG A 121 -11.67 -4.28 6.54
N GLY A 122 -10.98 -3.22 6.14
CA GLY A 122 -10.68 -2.09 7.01
C GLY A 122 -11.90 -1.21 7.27
N ASP A 123 -11.70 -0.21 8.11
CA ASP A 123 -12.71 0.84 8.39
C ASP A 123 -12.08 2.24 8.28
N GLY A 124 -12.86 3.28 8.53
CA GLY A 124 -12.39 4.65 8.38
C GLY A 124 -11.44 5.13 9.48
N SER A 125 -11.19 4.32 10.51
CA SER A 125 -10.31 4.74 11.64
C SER A 125 -8.84 4.87 11.23
N THR A 126 -8.46 4.26 10.12
CA THR A 126 -7.09 4.27 9.61
C THR A 126 -6.90 5.16 8.37
N LEU A 127 -7.95 5.90 7.96
CA LEU A 127 -7.80 6.95 6.95
C LEU A 127 -7.14 8.17 7.58
N GLY A 128 -5.95 8.54 7.13
CA GLY A 128 -5.22 9.64 7.72
C GLY A 128 -3.99 10.04 6.92
N VAL A 129 -3.38 11.14 7.34
CA VAL A 129 -2.14 11.69 6.77
C VAL A 129 -1.12 11.94 7.86
N HIS A 130 0.15 11.87 7.49
CA HIS A 130 1.25 12.36 8.30
C HIS A 130 1.58 13.80 7.93
N GLU A 131 1.75 14.65 8.91
CA GLU A 131 2.18 16.03 8.73
C GLU A 131 3.71 16.10 8.90
N ALA A 132 4.42 16.29 7.79
CA ALA A 132 5.87 16.49 7.73
C ALA A 132 6.19 17.97 7.46
N GLU A 133 7.46 18.38 7.63
CA GLU A 133 7.90 19.75 7.36
C GLU A 133 7.65 20.20 5.90
N TRP A 134 7.69 19.24 4.98
CA TRP A 134 7.48 19.47 3.54
C TRP A 134 6.02 19.33 3.09
N GLY A 135 5.08 19.01 3.99
CA GLY A 135 3.66 18.83 3.67
C GLY A 135 3.09 17.53 4.22
N ARG A 136 1.88 17.19 3.79
CA ARG A 136 1.17 16.02 4.26
C ARG A 136 1.38 14.83 3.34
N ALA A 137 1.62 13.66 3.94
CA ALA A 137 1.73 12.38 3.24
C ALA A 137 0.60 11.44 3.64
N GLY A 138 -0.03 10.81 2.66
CA GLY A 138 -1.04 9.78 2.87
C GLY A 138 -0.86 8.61 1.91
N ASN A 139 -1.75 7.65 2.02
CA ASN A 139 -1.75 6.48 1.14
C ASN A 139 -3.14 5.88 0.98
N LEU A 140 -3.34 5.19 -0.13
CA LEU A 140 -4.43 4.24 -0.38
C LEU A 140 -3.86 2.98 -1.02
N ILE A 141 -4.61 1.89 -0.95
CA ILE A 141 -4.17 0.58 -1.41
C ILE A 141 -5.00 0.15 -2.63
N CYS A 142 -4.33 0.00 -3.77
CA CYS A 142 -4.84 -0.66 -4.96
C CYS A 142 -6.17 -0.04 -5.46
N TRP A 143 -7.22 -0.82 -5.58
CA TRP A 143 -8.52 -0.39 -6.11
C TRP A 143 -9.28 0.62 -5.24
N GLU A 144 -8.75 0.99 -4.07
CA GLU A 144 -9.27 2.16 -3.33
C GLU A 144 -9.17 3.44 -4.16
N HIS A 145 -8.18 3.52 -5.08
CA HIS A 145 -8.05 4.63 -6.02
C HIS A 145 -9.23 4.75 -7.01
N TRP A 146 -10.06 3.72 -7.13
CA TRP A 146 -11.32 3.76 -7.87
C TRP A 146 -12.53 4.08 -7.00
N MET A 147 -12.36 4.27 -5.69
CA MET A 147 -13.45 4.64 -4.77
C MET A 147 -13.57 6.17 -4.69
N PRO A 148 -14.59 6.82 -5.32
CA PRO A 148 -14.66 8.29 -5.37
C PRO A 148 -14.70 8.94 -3.98
N LEU A 149 -15.41 8.31 -3.01
CA LEU A 149 -15.53 8.86 -1.66
C LEU A 149 -14.25 8.70 -0.85
N ALA A 150 -13.46 7.64 -1.06
CA ALA A 150 -12.16 7.48 -0.42
C ALA A 150 -11.18 8.55 -0.93
N ARG A 151 -11.13 8.77 -2.25
CA ARG A 151 -10.32 9.85 -2.83
C ARG A 151 -10.74 11.22 -2.28
N ALA A 152 -12.03 11.52 -2.30
CA ALA A 152 -12.55 12.79 -1.77
C ALA A 152 -12.19 13.01 -0.29
N ALA A 153 -12.24 11.94 0.53
CA ALA A 153 -11.81 12.00 1.93
C ALA A 153 -10.32 12.34 2.06
N MET A 154 -9.45 11.67 1.29
CA MET A 154 -8.01 11.90 1.33
C MET A 154 -7.63 13.28 0.77
N HIS A 155 -8.23 13.74 -0.33
CA HIS A 155 -8.01 15.08 -0.87
C HIS A 155 -8.37 16.18 0.15
N ASN A 156 -9.46 16.00 0.90
CA ASN A 156 -9.84 16.93 1.98
C ASN A 156 -8.83 16.94 3.15
N LEU A 157 -7.96 15.95 3.27
CA LEU A 157 -6.85 15.96 4.23
C LEU A 157 -5.64 16.76 3.73
N GLY A 158 -5.64 17.18 2.44
CA GLY A 158 -4.65 18.08 1.87
C GLY A 158 -3.28 17.44 1.69
N GLU A 159 -3.22 16.28 1.06
CA GLU A 159 -1.96 15.60 0.77
C GLU A 159 -1.07 16.41 -0.17
N ALA A 160 0.21 16.52 0.15
CA ALA A 160 1.25 16.98 -0.78
C ALA A 160 1.85 15.80 -1.56
N VAL A 161 2.01 14.66 -0.89
CA VAL A 161 2.50 13.41 -1.48
C VAL A 161 1.59 12.26 -1.08
N HIS A 162 1.13 11.52 -2.06
CA HIS A 162 0.30 10.33 -1.90
C HIS A 162 1.05 9.08 -2.33
N VAL A 163 0.91 7.98 -1.59
CA VAL A 163 1.40 6.67 -2.00
C VAL A 163 0.25 5.85 -2.55
N ALA A 164 0.33 5.51 -3.82
CA ALA A 164 -0.55 4.55 -4.45
C ALA A 164 0.12 3.17 -4.43
N ALA A 165 -0.25 2.35 -3.45
CA ALA A 165 0.34 1.04 -3.27
C ALA A 165 -0.40 -0.02 -4.09
N TRP A 166 0.29 -0.67 -5.03
CA TRP A 166 -0.25 -1.69 -5.92
C TRP A 166 0.51 -3.01 -5.83
N PRO A 167 -0.11 -4.14 -6.20
CA PRO A 167 0.63 -5.38 -6.39
C PRO A 167 1.51 -5.34 -7.64
N THR A 168 1.09 -4.63 -8.68
CA THR A 168 1.83 -4.31 -9.91
C THR A 168 1.14 -3.11 -10.54
N VAL A 169 1.85 -2.29 -11.30
CA VAL A 169 1.24 -1.16 -12.00
C VAL A 169 0.98 -1.57 -13.45
N ARG A 170 -0.30 -1.66 -13.82
CA ARG A 170 -0.79 -1.87 -15.18
C ARG A 170 -1.35 -0.56 -15.71
N GLU A 171 -1.69 -0.51 -16.99
CA GLU A 171 -2.21 0.70 -17.64
C GLU A 171 -3.42 1.31 -16.90
N GLU A 172 -4.39 0.47 -16.51
CA GLU A 172 -5.57 0.94 -15.77
C GLU A 172 -5.22 1.45 -14.35
N TYR A 173 -4.16 0.92 -13.71
CA TYR A 173 -3.71 1.37 -12.39
C TYR A 173 -2.92 2.67 -12.51
N ALA A 174 -2.06 2.78 -13.50
CA ALA A 174 -1.38 4.02 -13.86
C ALA A 174 -2.38 5.14 -14.19
N LEU A 175 -3.48 4.82 -14.88
CA LEU A 175 -4.57 5.77 -15.13
C LEU A 175 -5.21 6.27 -13.83
N ALA A 176 -5.48 5.36 -12.87
CA ALA A 176 -6.05 5.74 -11.57
C ALA A 176 -5.11 6.64 -10.78
N SER A 177 -3.81 6.30 -10.73
CA SER A 177 -2.79 7.06 -10.01
C SER A 177 -2.55 8.45 -10.63
N ARG A 178 -2.53 8.54 -11.95
CA ARG A 178 -2.42 9.82 -12.67
C ARG A 178 -3.69 10.67 -12.49
N HIS A 179 -4.87 10.03 -12.48
CA HIS A 179 -6.12 10.73 -12.17
C HIS A 179 -6.11 11.25 -10.73
N TYR A 180 -5.64 10.45 -9.76
CA TYR A 180 -5.52 10.85 -8.36
C TYR A 180 -4.64 12.10 -8.20
N ALA A 181 -3.46 12.10 -8.84
CA ALA A 181 -2.55 13.24 -8.83
C ALA A 181 -3.20 14.52 -9.38
N MET A 182 -3.92 14.40 -10.50
CA MET A 182 -4.62 15.51 -11.15
C MET A 182 -5.81 16.01 -10.32
N GLU A 183 -6.62 15.10 -9.76
CA GLU A 183 -7.81 15.40 -8.96
C GLU A 183 -7.42 16.06 -7.63
N GLY A 184 -6.42 15.49 -6.92
CA GLY A 184 -5.98 15.94 -5.61
C GLY A 184 -4.90 17.04 -5.63
N ARG A 185 -4.36 17.35 -6.81
CA ARG A 185 -3.22 18.28 -6.94
C ARG A 185 -2.05 17.93 -6.03
N CYS A 186 -1.70 16.65 -5.97
CA CYS A 186 -0.60 16.14 -5.18
C CYS A 186 0.37 15.31 -6.04
N PHE A 187 1.58 15.12 -5.56
CA PHE A 187 2.48 14.13 -6.14
C PHE A 187 2.03 12.73 -5.77
N VAL A 188 2.16 11.77 -6.69
CA VAL A 188 1.84 10.36 -6.42
C VAL A 188 3.07 9.50 -6.61
N LEU A 189 3.43 8.75 -5.58
CA LEU A 189 4.39 7.65 -5.63
C LEU A 189 3.61 6.37 -5.91
N ASP A 190 3.57 5.98 -7.17
CA ASP A 190 2.85 4.82 -7.68
C ASP A 190 3.77 3.60 -7.59
N ALA A 191 3.60 2.77 -6.55
CA ALA A 191 4.52 1.72 -6.18
C ALA A 191 3.96 0.32 -6.46
N GLY A 192 4.59 -0.41 -7.38
CA GLY A 192 4.30 -1.81 -7.71
C GLY A 192 5.37 -2.77 -7.19
N LEU A 193 5.03 -4.05 -7.09
CA LEU A 193 5.95 -5.12 -6.74
C LEU A 193 6.53 -5.78 -7.99
N VAL A 194 7.77 -6.23 -7.88
CA VAL A 194 8.31 -7.31 -8.72
C VAL A 194 8.29 -8.59 -7.89
N GLN A 195 7.63 -9.62 -8.42
CA GLN A 195 7.48 -10.90 -7.74
C GLN A 195 7.61 -12.05 -8.73
N HIS A 196 8.58 -12.92 -8.51
CA HIS A 196 8.78 -14.12 -9.28
C HIS A 196 8.24 -15.33 -8.52
N ARG A 197 7.88 -16.39 -9.24
CA ARG A 197 7.45 -17.65 -8.65
C ARG A 197 8.54 -18.26 -7.77
N ASP A 198 9.81 -18.11 -8.16
CA ASP A 198 10.95 -18.58 -7.38
C ASP A 198 11.08 -17.86 -6.03
N ASP A 199 10.71 -16.58 -5.95
CA ASP A 199 10.68 -15.84 -4.68
C ASP A 199 9.70 -16.47 -3.68
N LEU A 200 8.57 -17.02 -4.18
CA LEU A 200 7.59 -17.73 -3.36
C LEU A 200 8.15 -19.06 -2.85
N PHE A 201 8.89 -19.80 -3.68
CA PHE A 201 9.56 -21.04 -3.25
C PHE A 201 10.65 -20.77 -2.23
N ASP A 202 11.49 -19.78 -2.45
CA ASP A 202 12.50 -19.35 -1.49
C ASP A 202 11.88 -18.92 -0.14
N GLY A 203 10.76 -18.20 -0.21
CA GLY A 203 9.97 -17.82 0.96
C GLY A 203 9.43 -19.05 1.69
N LEU A 204 8.85 -19.98 0.95
CA LEU A 204 8.26 -21.21 1.49
C LEU A 204 9.30 -22.10 2.18
N GLU A 205 10.50 -22.23 1.59
CA GLU A 205 11.62 -22.96 2.18
C GLU A 205 12.04 -22.36 3.54
N ARG A 206 12.13 -21.02 3.63
CA ARG A 206 12.51 -20.33 4.86
C ARG A 206 11.53 -20.50 6.00
N VAL A 207 10.22 -20.58 5.70
CA VAL A 207 9.16 -20.69 6.71
C VAL A 207 8.73 -22.14 6.98
N GLY A 208 9.26 -23.13 6.25
CA GLY A 208 8.93 -24.53 6.44
C GLY A 208 7.57 -24.93 5.87
N GLY A 209 7.29 -24.54 4.62
CA GLY A 209 6.03 -24.82 3.94
C GLY A 209 5.79 -26.30 3.65
N SER A 210 4.51 -26.71 3.58
CA SER A 210 4.08 -28.07 3.28
C SER A 210 4.13 -28.38 1.77
N ASP A 211 4.14 -29.67 1.42
CA ASP A 211 4.04 -30.10 0.03
C ASP A 211 2.78 -29.56 -0.66
N ALA A 212 1.64 -29.52 0.04
CA ALA A 212 0.41 -28.94 -0.49
C ALA A 212 0.51 -27.43 -0.83
N ALA A 213 1.25 -26.65 -0.03
CA ALA A 213 1.54 -25.25 -0.34
C ALA A 213 2.44 -25.14 -1.57
N LYS A 214 3.46 -26.00 -1.66
CA LYS A 214 4.39 -26.05 -2.78
C LYS A 214 3.67 -26.40 -4.09
N GLU A 215 2.86 -27.46 -4.10
CA GLU A 215 2.06 -27.87 -5.25
C GLU A 215 1.14 -26.74 -5.77
N LEU A 216 0.55 -25.97 -4.84
CA LEU A 216 -0.29 -24.82 -5.21
C LEU A 216 0.50 -23.71 -5.90
N ILE A 217 1.68 -23.37 -5.38
CA ILE A 217 2.57 -22.38 -6.00
C ILE A 217 3.06 -22.88 -7.36
N GLU A 218 3.42 -24.15 -7.48
CA GLU A 218 3.83 -24.78 -8.75
C GLU A 218 2.73 -24.71 -9.82
N ALA A 219 1.47 -24.77 -9.41
CA ALA A 219 0.31 -24.68 -10.30
C ALA A 219 0.04 -23.25 -10.82
N SER A 220 0.68 -22.22 -10.24
CA SER A 220 0.55 -20.83 -10.70
C SER A 220 1.11 -20.68 -12.12
N LYS A 221 0.42 -19.88 -12.93
CA LYS A 221 0.81 -19.66 -14.33
C LYS A 221 1.92 -18.61 -14.41
N GLY A 222 2.94 -18.94 -15.21
CA GLY A 222 4.06 -18.03 -15.49
C GLY A 222 5.12 -18.00 -14.38
N ASP A 223 6.29 -17.44 -14.71
CA ASP A 223 7.43 -17.32 -13.80
C ASP A 223 7.49 -15.92 -13.17
N VAL A 224 7.07 -14.89 -13.90
CA VAL A 224 6.94 -13.51 -13.42
C VAL A 224 5.48 -13.25 -13.09
N LEU A 225 5.17 -13.12 -11.81
CA LEU A 225 3.82 -12.97 -11.30
C LEU A 225 3.42 -11.49 -11.23
N ASN A 226 4.34 -10.62 -10.76
CA ASN A 226 4.20 -9.17 -10.78
C ASN A 226 5.42 -8.54 -11.45
N LYS A 227 5.19 -7.53 -12.30
CA LYS A 227 6.24 -6.96 -13.17
C LYS A 227 6.76 -5.59 -12.70
N GLY A 228 6.27 -5.05 -11.58
CA GLY A 228 6.63 -3.73 -11.12
C GLY A 228 5.84 -2.62 -11.83
N GLY A 229 6.49 -1.80 -12.63
CA GLY A 229 5.88 -0.70 -13.37
C GLY A 229 5.64 0.57 -12.53
N SER A 230 6.40 0.75 -11.45
CA SER A 230 6.28 1.91 -10.54
C SER A 230 6.49 3.23 -11.28
N MET A 231 5.85 4.30 -10.80
CA MET A 231 5.96 5.66 -11.36
C MET A 231 6.04 6.71 -10.25
N ILE A 232 6.61 7.86 -10.59
CA ILE A 232 6.49 9.09 -9.80
C ILE A 232 5.75 10.12 -10.66
N ILE A 233 4.65 10.67 -10.14
CA ILE A 233 3.68 11.44 -10.91
C ILE A 233 3.52 12.83 -10.29
N ALA A 234 3.55 13.87 -11.13
CA ALA A 234 3.36 15.26 -10.74
C ALA A 234 1.87 15.63 -10.59
N PRO A 235 1.52 16.77 -9.92
CA PRO A 235 0.14 17.22 -9.69
C PRO A 235 -0.66 17.53 -10.97
N ASP A 236 -0.03 17.58 -12.13
CA ASP A 236 -0.64 17.75 -13.45
C ASP A 236 -0.79 16.41 -14.21
N ALA A 237 -0.59 15.27 -13.53
CA ALA A 237 -0.60 13.91 -14.07
C ALA A 237 0.60 13.59 -15.00
N ARG A 238 1.61 14.43 -15.07
CA ARG A 238 2.86 14.19 -15.81
C ARG A 238 3.70 13.17 -15.07
N VAL A 239 4.24 12.18 -15.79
CA VAL A 239 5.16 11.18 -15.23
C VAL A 239 6.55 11.80 -15.13
N LEU A 240 7.12 11.81 -13.91
CA LEU A 240 8.46 12.32 -13.63
C LEU A 240 9.52 11.23 -13.76
N ALA A 241 9.18 10.02 -13.34
CA ALA A 241 10.01 8.83 -13.47
C ALA A 241 9.12 7.60 -13.62
N GLU A 242 9.57 6.61 -14.38
CA GLU A 242 8.84 5.37 -14.65
C GLU A 242 9.83 4.20 -14.69
N ALA A 243 9.51 3.11 -13.98
CA ALA A 243 10.27 1.88 -14.00
C ALA A 243 9.92 1.02 -15.20
N GLY A 244 10.91 0.30 -15.70
CA GLY A 244 10.71 -0.79 -16.64
C GLY A 244 10.16 -2.06 -15.95
N GLU A 245 10.26 -3.18 -16.66
CA GLU A 245 10.04 -4.50 -16.05
C GLU A 245 11.27 -4.86 -15.19
N GLY A 246 11.03 -5.26 -13.94
CA GLY A 246 12.08 -5.68 -13.02
C GLY A 246 12.23 -4.81 -11.77
N GLU A 247 13.18 -5.19 -10.91
CA GLU A 247 13.46 -4.46 -9.67
C GLU A 247 14.26 -3.18 -9.98
N GLU A 248 13.71 -2.03 -9.60
CA GLU A 248 14.32 -0.73 -9.81
C GLU A 248 13.96 0.22 -8.66
N ILE A 249 14.88 1.11 -8.29
CA ILE A 249 14.62 2.23 -7.37
C ILE A 249 14.51 3.50 -8.21
N LEU A 250 13.32 4.09 -8.22
CA LEU A 250 13.08 5.37 -8.90
C LEU A 250 13.39 6.55 -7.98
N HIS A 251 13.90 7.62 -8.56
CA HIS A 251 14.14 8.89 -7.89
C HIS A 251 13.55 10.05 -8.70
N ALA A 252 12.95 11.03 -8.01
CA ALA A 252 12.58 12.31 -8.59
C ALA A 252 12.66 13.42 -7.54
N GLU A 253 13.01 14.62 -7.97
CA GLU A 253 12.82 15.82 -7.18
C GLU A 253 11.39 16.31 -7.35
N LEU A 254 10.72 16.65 -6.23
CA LEU A 254 9.35 17.13 -6.22
C LEU A 254 9.34 18.64 -5.92
N ASP A 255 9.01 19.46 -6.92
CA ASP A 255 8.79 20.89 -6.70
C ASP A 255 7.40 21.12 -6.10
N LEU A 256 7.33 21.26 -4.80
CA LEU A 256 6.06 21.44 -4.08
C LEU A 256 5.30 22.71 -4.48
N MET A 257 5.93 23.66 -5.17
CA MET A 257 5.24 24.83 -5.72
C MET A 257 4.25 24.46 -6.83
N GLU A 258 4.47 23.34 -7.53
CA GLU A 258 3.55 22.84 -8.56
C GLU A 258 2.15 22.54 -7.98
N ILE A 259 2.06 22.19 -6.71
CA ILE A 259 0.78 21.96 -5.99
C ILE A 259 -0.03 23.24 -5.99
N GLY A 260 0.52 24.33 -5.46
CA GLY A 260 -0.15 25.64 -5.41
C GLY A 260 -0.49 26.20 -6.79
N GLN A 261 0.37 25.99 -7.77
CA GLN A 261 0.13 26.37 -9.16
C GLN A 261 -1.05 25.58 -9.76
N GLY A 262 -1.12 24.27 -9.46
CA GLY A 262 -2.21 23.42 -9.92
C GLY A 262 -3.56 23.79 -9.31
N LEU A 263 -3.60 24.16 -8.04
CA LEU A 263 -4.80 24.60 -7.34
C LEU A 263 -5.44 25.86 -7.94
N ALA A 264 -4.69 26.68 -8.67
CA ALA A 264 -5.23 27.83 -9.39
C ALA A 264 -6.28 27.45 -10.45
N SER A 265 -6.27 26.21 -10.95
CA SER A 265 -7.19 25.73 -11.99
C SER A 265 -8.18 24.68 -11.47
N LEU A 266 -7.83 23.90 -10.47
CA LEU A 266 -8.69 22.87 -9.90
C LEU A 266 -8.32 22.66 -8.42
N ASP A 267 -9.30 22.81 -7.54
CA ASP A 267 -9.24 22.61 -6.10
C ASP A 267 -10.47 21.80 -5.64
N THR A 268 -10.39 20.49 -5.72
CA THR A 268 -11.53 19.59 -5.50
C THR A 268 -12.04 19.60 -4.06
N ASP A 269 -11.21 20.00 -3.12
CA ASP A 269 -11.54 20.19 -1.70
C ASP A 269 -11.96 21.64 -1.35
N GLY A 270 -11.79 22.59 -2.29
CA GLY A 270 -12.10 24.00 -2.16
C GLY A 270 -13.32 24.45 -2.98
N HIS A 271 -13.08 25.25 -4.01
CA HIS A 271 -14.13 25.85 -4.86
C HIS A 271 -15.02 24.79 -5.54
N TYR A 272 -14.44 23.65 -5.96
CA TYR A 272 -15.16 22.58 -6.62
C TYR A 272 -15.83 21.58 -5.64
N SER A 273 -15.64 21.69 -4.33
CA SER A 273 -16.23 20.76 -3.37
C SER A 273 -17.77 20.91 -3.25
N ARG A 274 -18.30 22.11 -3.46
CA ARG A 274 -19.74 22.44 -3.38
C ARG A 274 -20.42 21.90 -2.12
N PRO A 275 -19.99 22.29 -0.90
CA PRO A 275 -20.56 21.81 0.35
C PRO A 275 -22.02 22.24 0.57
N ASP A 276 -22.49 23.17 -0.23
CA ASP A 276 -23.91 23.59 -0.32
C ASP A 276 -24.79 22.56 -1.05
N VAL A 277 -24.18 21.65 -1.84
CA VAL A 277 -24.84 20.61 -2.63
C VAL A 277 -24.54 19.21 -2.15
N PHE A 278 -23.27 18.94 -1.79
CA PHE A 278 -22.77 17.63 -1.41
C PHE A 278 -22.22 17.64 0.01
N GLY A 279 -22.47 16.56 0.77
CA GLY A 279 -21.89 16.35 2.10
C GLY A 279 -21.19 15.01 2.15
N LEU A 280 -19.90 15.01 2.50
CA LEU A 280 -19.13 13.80 2.79
C LEU A 280 -18.99 13.66 4.31
N ASN A 281 -19.43 12.52 4.85
CA ASN A 281 -19.20 12.15 6.24
C ASN A 281 -18.35 10.89 6.28
N VAL A 282 -17.21 10.97 6.94
CA VAL A 282 -16.31 9.83 7.17
C VAL A 282 -16.45 9.40 8.63
N ASP A 283 -16.85 8.16 8.86
CA ASP A 283 -16.87 7.58 10.21
C ASP A 283 -15.47 7.04 10.55
N THR A 284 -14.74 7.79 11.35
CA THR A 284 -13.36 7.46 11.77
C THR A 284 -13.28 6.62 13.05
N ARG A 285 -14.41 6.12 13.54
CA ARG A 285 -14.41 5.22 14.70
C ARG A 285 -14.01 3.81 14.28
N ALA A 286 -13.14 3.17 15.08
CA ALA A 286 -12.81 1.76 14.89
C ALA A 286 -14.05 0.86 15.01
N LYS A 287 -14.18 -0.10 14.11
CA LYS A 287 -15.32 -1.03 14.05
C LYS A 287 -14.93 -2.43 14.53
N ASP A 288 -14.53 -2.52 15.78
CA ASP A 288 -14.05 -3.79 16.38
C ASP A 288 -15.11 -4.90 16.47
N GLY A 289 -16.37 -4.59 16.22
CA GLY A 289 -17.46 -5.56 16.19
C GLY A 289 -17.90 -6.09 17.53
N VAL A 290 -17.13 -5.89 18.61
CA VAL A 290 -17.47 -6.32 19.97
C VAL A 290 -17.22 -5.18 20.95
N ASN A 291 -18.27 -4.78 21.63
CA ASN A 291 -18.20 -3.86 22.77
C ASN A 291 -18.32 -4.66 24.07
N TRP A 292 -17.24 -4.75 24.83
CA TRP A 292 -17.19 -5.54 26.07
C TRP A 292 -17.84 -4.82 27.27
N GLY A 293 -18.54 -3.74 27.05
CA GLY A 293 -19.35 -3.03 28.04
C GLY A 293 -18.64 -2.75 29.37
N GLY A 294 -18.42 -1.50 29.72
CA GLY A 294 -17.92 -1.13 31.04
C GLY A 294 -16.67 -0.26 31.03
N SER A 295 -16.66 0.77 30.22
CA SER A 295 -15.80 1.93 30.45
C SER A 295 -16.61 3.19 30.24
#